data_bf35553ff2011cb0367bc10896cfa3cb
#
_entry.id   bf35553ff2011cb0367bc10896cfa3cb
#
_cell.length_a   1.000
_cell.length_b   1.000
_cell.length_c   1.000
_cell.angle_alpha   90.00
_cell.angle_beta   90.00
_cell.angle_gamma   90.00
#
_symmetry.space_group_name_H-M   'P 1'
#
loop_
_entity.id
_entity.type
_entity.pdbx_description
1 polymer ?
#
loop_
_entity_poly.entity_id
_entity_poly.type
_entity_poly.pdbx_seq_one_letter_code
_entity_poly.pdbx_strand_id
1 'polypeptide(L)'
;CMVQHPQGHFFSSEVRSPEGTPYGISKRLQEEMCRQFHDAFGSRIIVFRPCGIVDSRLKTNRDGSPAGDPSGVGWVCRHDLAEGCHLALENERVAFEVMHVAGNVEAEKYCNVRISKEVLGLEYKGQL
;
A
#
# COMPACT_ATOMS: atom_id res chain seq x y z
N CYS A 1 -0.71 -2.25 -5.91
CA CYS A 1 0.47 -2.57 -6.72
C CYS A 1 0.99 -1.30 -7.36
N MET A 2 2.21 -0.91 -7.03
CA MET A 2 2.90 0.13 -7.77
C MET A 2 3.43 -0.50 -9.05
N VAL A 3 2.78 -0.21 -10.16
CA VAL A 3 3.33 -0.48 -11.49
C VAL A 3 4.48 0.48 -11.73
N GLN A 4 5.48 0.08 -12.52
CA GLN A 4 6.61 0.94 -12.88
C GLN A 4 6.13 2.32 -13.31
N HIS A 5 6.50 3.33 -12.55
CA HIS A 5 6.03 4.69 -12.77
C HIS A 5 6.93 5.44 -13.74
N PRO A 6 6.39 6.15 -14.72
CA PRO A 6 7.17 7.17 -15.41
C PRO A 6 7.73 8.16 -14.39
N GLN A 7 9.00 8.51 -14.52
CA GLN A 7 9.62 9.49 -13.65
C GLN A 7 8.78 10.79 -13.59
N GLY A 8 8.55 11.30 -12.39
CA GLY A 8 7.84 12.55 -12.17
C GLY A 8 6.31 12.45 -12.11
N HIS A 9 5.74 11.25 -12.12
CA HIS A 9 4.30 11.09 -11.98
C HIS A 9 3.91 10.71 -10.55
N PHE A 10 3.03 11.51 -9.93
CA PHE A 10 2.48 11.20 -8.62
C PHE A 10 1.21 10.36 -8.75
N PHE A 11 1.16 9.21 -8.09
CA PHE A 11 -0.02 8.36 -8.04
C PHE A 11 -0.86 8.68 -6.81
N SER A 12 -1.99 9.33 -7.03
CA SER A 12 -3.01 9.43 -5.99
C SER A 12 -3.72 8.08 -5.82
N SER A 13 -4.33 7.87 -4.67
CA SER A 13 -5.15 6.68 -4.42
C SER A 13 -6.36 6.58 -5.37
N GLU A 14 -6.76 7.70 -5.99
CA GLU A 14 -7.86 7.76 -6.95
C GLU A 14 -7.47 7.33 -8.36
N VAL A 15 -6.16 7.34 -8.69
CA VAL A 15 -5.70 7.00 -10.03
C VAL A 15 -5.76 5.49 -10.24
N ARG A 16 -6.50 5.08 -11.25
CA ARG A 16 -6.49 3.71 -11.75
C ARG A 16 -5.36 3.58 -12.78
N SER A 17 -4.25 2.99 -12.34
CA SER A 17 -3.17 2.65 -13.26
C SER A 17 -3.66 1.61 -14.28
N PRO A 18 -3.42 1.79 -15.59
CA PRO A 18 -3.72 0.75 -16.57
C PRO A 18 -2.84 -0.48 -16.32
N GLU A 19 -3.46 -1.63 -16.20
CA GLU A 19 -2.82 -2.91 -15.96
C GLU A 19 -3.19 -3.89 -17.07
N GLY A 20 -2.16 -4.47 -17.69
CA GLY A 20 -2.34 -5.46 -18.74
C GLY A 20 -2.18 -6.92 -18.29
N THR A 21 -1.77 -7.16 -17.03
CA THR A 21 -1.58 -8.50 -16.49
C THR A 21 -2.84 -9.04 -15.83
N PRO A 22 -3.12 -10.36 -15.91
CA PRO A 22 -4.25 -10.97 -15.20
C PRO A 22 -4.19 -10.69 -13.68
N TYR A 23 -3.00 -10.68 -13.08
CA TYR A 23 -2.82 -10.35 -11.67
C TYR A 23 -3.26 -8.90 -11.38
N GLY A 24 -2.73 -7.93 -12.10
CA GLY A 24 -3.07 -6.52 -11.90
C GLY A 24 -4.56 -6.25 -12.15
N ILE A 25 -5.13 -6.84 -13.20
CA ILE A 25 -6.58 -6.76 -13.47
C ILE A 25 -7.37 -7.32 -12.28
N SER A 26 -7.00 -8.50 -11.76
CA SER A 26 -7.70 -9.10 -10.61
C SER A 26 -7.67 -8.21 -9.37
N LYS A 27 -6.54 -7.54 -9.09
CA LYS A 27 -6.43 -6.60 -7.97
C LYS A 27 -7.32 -5.38 -8.13
N ARG A 28 -7.43 -4.85 -9.33
CA ARG A 28 -8.33 -3.73 -9.63
C ARG A 28 -9.81 -4.11 -9.48
N LEU A 29 -10.17 -5.32 -9.93
CA LEU A 29 -11.52 -5.84 -9.72
C LEU A 29 -11.84 -6.04 -8.24
N GLN A 30 -10.88 -6.49 -7.42
CA GLN A 30 -11.04 -6.59 -5.97
C GLN A 30 -11.31 -5.23 -5.33
N GLU A 31 -10.61 -4.18 -5.72
CA GLU A 31 -10.90 -2.81 -5.23
C GLU A 31 -12.29 -2.36 -5.63
N GLU A 32 -12.71 -2.61 -6.85
CA GLU A 32 -14.06 -2.28 -7.32
C GLU A 32 -15.13 -3.05 -6.54
N MET A 33 -14.92 -4.34 -6.28
CA MET A 33 -15.80 -5.13 -5.42
C MET A 33 -15.93 -4.51 -4.02
N CYS A 34 -14.81 -4.12 -3.40
CA CYS A 34 -14.81 -3.45 -2.11
C CYS A 34 -15.67 -2.17 -2.14
N ARG A 35 -15.54 -1.37 -3.19
CA ARG A 35 -16.35 -0.16 -3.37
C ARG A 35 -17.83 -0.48 -3.49
N GLN A 36 -18.19 -1.46 -4.31
CA GLN A 36 -19.59 -1.89 -4.47
C GLN A 36 -20.20 -2.40 -3.16
N PHE A 37 -19.44 -3.15 -2.36
CA PHE A 37 -19.87 -3.59 -1.04
C PHE A 37 -20.08 -2.42 -0.07
N HIS A 38 -19.18 -1.45 -0.09
CA HIS A 38 -19.34 -0.23 0.69
C HIS A 38 -20.61 0.51 0.30
N ASP A 39 -20.80 0.76 -1.00
CA ASP A 39 -21.93 1.51 -1.53
C ASP A 39 -23.28 0.81 -1.25
N ALA A 40 -23.31 -0.52 -1.38
CA ALA A 40 -24.53 -1.30 -1.21
C ALA A 40 -24.91 -1.54 0.26
N PHE A 41 -23.94 -1.71 1.15
CA PHE A 41 -24.17 -2.20 2.51
C PHE A 41 -23.62 -1.27 3.60
N GLY A 42 -22.97 -0.17 3.25
CA GLY A 42 -22.33 0.73 4.21
C GLY A 42 -21.16 0.10 4.97
N SER A 43 -20.59 -0.98 4.44
CA SER A 43 -19.44 -1.65 5.08
C SER A 43 -18.24 -0.71 5.15
N ARG A 44 -17.59 -0.62 6.31
CA ARG A 44 -16.36 0.13 6.44
C ARG A 44 -15.21 -0.67 5.84
N ILE A 45 -14.50 -0.09 4.88
CA ILE A 45 -13.45 -0.78 4.13
C ILE A 45 -12.24 0.12 3.98
N ILE A 46 -11.08 -0.40 4.36
CA ILE A 46 -9.78 0.19 4.05
C ILE A 46 -9.03 -0.74 3.12
N VAL A 47 -8.63 -0.23 1.97
CA VAL A 47 -7.89 -0.97 0.95
C VAL A 47 -6.43 -0.53 0.99
N PHE A 48 -5.52 -1.46 1.22
CA PHE A 48 -4.09 -1.19 1.11
C PHE A 48 -3.56 -1.54 -0.28
N ARG A 49 -2.72 -0.66 -0.81
CA ARG A 49 -1.86 -0.90 -1.98
C ARG A 49 -0.41 -0.96 -1.52
N PRO A 50 0.03 -2.09 -0.96
CA PRO A 50 1.41 -2.22 -0.50
C PRO A 50 2.38 -2.31 -1.68
N CYS A 51 3.57 -1.76 -1.48
CA CYS A 51 4.73 -2.01 -2.33
C CYS A 51 5.27 -3.43 -2.13
N GLY A 52 6.41 -3.75 -2.71
CA GLY A 52 7.10 -5.04 -2.47
C GLY A 52 7.28 -5.29 -0.97
N ILE A 53 6.77 -6.41 -0.47
CA ILE A 53 6.82 -6.71 0.96
C ILE A 53 8.17 -7.35 1.27
N VAL A 54 8.90 -6.77 2.22
CA VAL A 54 10.21 -7.22 2.68
C VAL A 54 10.24 -7.42 4.19
N ASP A 55 11.20 -8.19 4.66
CA ASP A 55 11.56 -8.22 6.08
C ASP A 55 12.76 -7.31 6.30
N SER A 56 12.56 -6.14 6.89
CA SER A 56 13.64 -5.20 7.13
C SER A 56 14.62 -5.64 8.23
N ARG A 57 14.21 -6.56 9.12
CA ARG A 57 15.08 -7.10 10.17
C ARG A 57 16.03 -8.15 9.62
N LEU A 58 15.53 -9.02 8.75
CA LEU A 58 16.31 -10.08 8.12
C LEU A 58 16.97 -9.63 6.81
N LYS A 59 16.62 -8.44 6.30
CA LYS A 59 17.07 -7.92 4.99
C LYS A 59 16.74 -8.88 3.84
N THR A 60 15.53 -9.47 3.88
CA THR A 60 15.08 -10.47 2.89
C THR A 60 13.74 -10.12 2.28
N ASN A 61 13.52 -10.62 1.08
CA ASN A 61 12.23 -10.70 0.43
C ASN A 61 11.36 -11.80 1.06
N ARG A 62 10.12 -11.91 0.60
CA ARG A 62 9.16 -12.93 1.03
C ARG A 62 9.64 -14.37 0.85
N ASP A 63 10.42 -14.63 -0.17
CA ASP A 63 10.97 -15.95 -0.52
C ASP A 63 12.30 -16.28 0.17
N GLY A 64 12.78 -15.39 1.05
CA GLY A 64 14.06 -15.53 1.75
C GLY A 64 15.27 -15.04 0.96
N SER A 65 15.10 -14.64 -0.30
CA SER A 65 16.18 -14.01 -1.06
C SER A 65 16.56 -12.66 -0.46
N PRO A 66 17.80 -12.17 -0.66
CA PRO A 66 18.20 -10.84 -0.18
C PRO A 66 17.23 -9.76 -0.67
N ALA A 67 16.86 -8.85 0.20
CA ALA A 67 16.07 -7.69 -0.18
C ALA A 67 16.84 -6.86 -1.22
N GLY A 68 16.10 -6.28 -2.16
CA GLY A 68 16.68 -5.45 -3.21
C GLY A 68 17.30 -4.16 -2.69
N ASP A 69 17.55 -3.24 -3.61
CA ASP A 69 18.16 -1.94 -3.32
C ASP A 69 17.37 -1.15 -2.26
N PRO A 70 17.96 -0.86 -1.09
CA PRO A 70 17.28 -0.08 -0.05
C PRO A 70 16.97 1.36 -0.46
N SER A 71 17.65 1.91 -1.46
CA SER A 71 17.35 3.24 -2.00
C SER A 71 16.07 3.26 -2.86
N GLY A 72 15.59 2.09 -3.27
CA GLY A 72 14.34 1.97 -4.02
C GLY A 72 13.13 2.38 -3.18
N VAL A 73 12.15 3.01 -3.80
CA VAL A 73 10.92 3.47 -3.13
C VAL A 73 9.82 2.40 -3.07
N GLY A 74 10.02 1.29 -3.75
CA GLY A 74 9.01 0.27 -4.02
C GLY A 74 8.91 -0.85 -2.98
N TRP A 75 9.24 -0.61 -1.70
CA TRP A 75 9.19 -1.63 -0.66
C TRP A 75 8.44 -1.15 0.61
N VAL A 76 7.96 -2.10 1.39
CA VAL A 76 7.41 -1.89 2.73
C VAL A 76 7.81 -3.04 3.65
N CYS A 77 8.15 -2.74 4.90
CA CYS A 77 8.43 -3.76 5.89
C CYS A 77 7.15 -4.52 6.27
N ARG A 78 7.22 -5.85 6.30
CA ARG A 78 6.07 -6.69 6.69
C ARG A 78 5.51 -6.36 8.08
N HIS A 79 6.36 -5.89 9.00
CA HIS A 79 5.93 -5.52 10.34
C HIS A 79 5.15 -4.20 10.35
N ASP A 80 5.57 -3.21 9.55
CA ASP A 80 4.83 -1.95 9.39
C ASP A 80 3.50 -2.19 8.67
N LEU A 81 3.49 -3.09 7.67
CA LEU A 81 2.25 -3.47 7.00
C LEU A 81 1.27 -4.17 7.97
N ALA A 82 1.78 -5.07 8.82
CA ALA A 82 0.97 -5.73 9.84
C ALA A 82 0.39 -4.73 10.85
N GLU A 83 1.19 -3.77 11.30
CA GLU A 83 0.72 -2.69 12.17
C GLU A 83 -0.34 -1.83 11.47
N GLY A 84 -0.13 -1.51 10.19
CA GLY A 84 -1.14 -0.82 9.38
C GLY A 84 -2.48 -1.58 9.32
N CYS A 85 -2.44 -2.91 9.17
CA CYS A 85 -3.65 -3.74 9.21
C CYS A 85 -4.34 -3.68 10.57
N HIS A 86 -3.57 -3.74 11.66
CA HIS A 86 -4.10 -3.63 13.02
C HIS A 86 -4.79 -2.28 13.24
N LEU A 87 -4.10 -1.19 12.92
CA LEU A 87 -4.64 0.17 13.04
C LEU A 87 -5.89 0.37 12.17
N ALA A 88 -5.94 -0.24 10.98
CA ALA A 88 -7.10 -0.18 10.10
C ALA A 88 -8.33 -0.89 10.69
N LEU A 89 -8.13 -2.02 11.37
CA LEU A 89 -9.20 -2.76 12.03
C LEU A 89 -9.78 -1.98 13.23
N GLU A 90 -8.94 -1.23 13.94
CA GLU A 90 -9.36 -0.40 15.06
C GLU A 90 -9.93 0.96 14.64
N ASN A 91 -9.72 1.37 13.38
CA ASN A 91 -10.17 2.67 12.91
C ASN A 91 -11.68 2.70 12.69
N GLU A 92 -12.38 3.49 13.48
CA GLU A 92 -13.83 3.66 13.38
C GLU A 92 -14.26 4.89 12.58
N ARG A 93 -13.32 5.72 12.14
CA ARG A 93 -13.61 7.02 11.52
C ARG A 93 -13.72 6.94 10.01
N VAL A 94 -13.02 5.99 9.39
CA VAL A 94 -12.97 5.84 7.93
C VAL A 94 -14.11 4.96 7.46
N ALA A 95 -14.92 5.48 6.54
CA ALA A 95 -15.97 4.72 5.89
C ALA A 95 -15.41 3.90 4.71
N PHE A 96 -14.69 4.56 3.80
CA PHE A 96 -14.00 3.92 2.69
C PHE A 96 -12.72 4.70 2.36
N GLU A 97 -11.58 4.01 2.27
CA GLU A 97 -10.32 4.63 1.88
C GLU A 97 -9.41 3.64 1.16
N VAL A 98 -8.64 4.16 0.21
CA VAL A 98 -7.59 3.42 -0.50
C VAL A 98 -6.25 4.08 -0.20
N MET A 99 -5.32 3.32 0.37
CA MET A 99 -4.05 3.84 0.87
C MET A 99 -2.86 3.15 0.22
N HIS A 100 -1.88 3.92 -0.24
CA HIS A 100 -0.57 3.37 -0.56
C HIS A 100 0.23 3.13 0.73
N VAL A 101 0.97 2.03 0.77
CA VAL A 101 1.80 1.64 1.92
C VAL A 101 3.21 1.34 1.43
N ALA A 102 4.16 2.22 1.77
CA ALA A 102 5.56 2.11 1.38
C ALA A 102 6.47 2.62 2.51
N GLY A 103 7.55 1.90 2.79
CA GLY A 103 8.43 2.19 3.94
C GLY A 103 9.48 3.26 3.69
N ASN A 104 9.86 3.49 2.42
CA ASN A 104 10.84 4.52 2.10
C ASN A 104 10.20 5.92 2.13
N VAL A 105 10.84 6.85 2.84
CA VAL A 105 10.38 8.25 2.95
C VAL A 105 10.23 8.95 1.59
N GLU A 106 11.07 8.60 0.63
CA GLU A 106 11.03 9.14 -0.72
C GLU A 106 9.77 8.69 -1.51
N ALA A 107 9.10 7.63 -1.06
CA ALA A 107 7.89 7.13 -1.70
C ALA A 107 6.75 8.18 -1.70
N GLU A 108 6.75 9.11 -0.77
CA GLU A 108 5.77 10.20 -0.73
C GLU A 108 5.85 11.13 -1.97
N LYS A 109 6.97 11.14 -2.66
CA LYS A 109 7.13 11.88 -3.92
C LYS A 109 6.41 11.23 -5.09
N TYR A 110 6.10 9.94 -4.97
CA TYR A 110 5.56 9.12 -6.07
C TYR A 110 4.14 8.62 -5.84
N CYS A 111 3.76 8.43 -4.59
CA CYS A 111 2.42 7.95 -4.25
C CYS A 111 1.94 8.48 -2.90
N ASN A 112 0.63 8.40 -2.68
CA ASN A 112 -0.02 9.01 -1.52
C ASN A 112 0.13 8.15 -0.24
N VAL A 113 1.37 7.95 0.21
CA VAL A 113 1.67 7.26 1.48
C VAL A 113 1.22 8.10 2.68
N ARG A 114 1.17 9.42 2.53
CA ARG A 114 0.80 10.33 3.61
C ARG A 114 -0.57 10.02 4.23
N ILE A 115 -1.54 9.56 3.44
CA ILE A 115 -2.87 9.16 3.94
C ILE A 115 -2.76 8.10 5.03
N SER A 116 -1.93 7.08 4.86
CA SER A 116 -1.78 6.02 5.87
C SER A 116 -1.21 6.56 7.20
N LYS A 117 -0.34 7.56 7.14
CA LYS A 117 0.21 8.22 8.33
C LYS A 117 -0.84 9.10 9.02
N GLU A 118 -1.52 9.96 8.26
CA GLU A 118 -2.48 10.92 8.80
C GLU A 118 -3.77 10.27 9.30
N VAL A 119 -4.28 9.29 8.57
CA VAL A 119 -5.58 8.67 8.86
C VAL A 119 -5.48 7.54 9.88
N LEU A 120 -4.42 6.71 9.78
CA LEU A 120 -4.23 5.57 10.70
C LEU A 120 -3.23 5.87 11.83
N GLY A 121 -2.40 6.90 11.70
CA GLY A 121 -1.27 7.09 12.59
C GLY A 121 -0.14 6.09 12.36
N LEU A 122 -0.07 5.48 11.17
CA LEU A 122 0.93 4.47 10.86
C LEU A 122 2.34 5.10 10.81
N GLU A 123 3.23 4.57 11.63
CA GLU A 123 4.64 4.91 11.62
C GLU A 123 5.45 3.81 10.91
N TYR A 124 6.24 4.21 9.91
CA TYR A 124 7.13 3.30 9.19
C TYR A 124 8.46 3.19 9.93
N LYS A 125 8.67 2.08 10.64
CA LYS A 125 9.85 1.81 11.49
C LYS A 125 10.87 0.89 10.83
N GLY A 126 10.44 0.14 9.80
CA GLY A 126 11.31 -0.76 9.06
C GLY A 126 12.31 0.02 8.20
N GLN A 127 13.58 -0.36 8.27
CA GLN A 127 14.66 0.21 7.46
C GLN A 127 15.41 -0.91 6.73
N LEU A 128 15.62 -0.76 5.41
CA LEU A 128 16.48 -1.64 4.61
C LEU A 128 17.93 -1.19 4.62
#